data_c3c5c69ac451315c07dba33033bcbc40
#
_entry.id   c3c5c69ac451315c07dba33033bcbc40
#
_cell.length_a   1.000
_cell.length_b   1.000
_cell.length_c   1.000
_cell.angle_alpha   90.00
_cell.angle_beta   90.00
_cell.angle_gamma   90.00
#
_symmetry.space_group_name_H-M   'P 1'
#
loop_
_entity.id
_entity.type
_entity.pdbx_description
1 polymer ?
#
loop_
_entity_poly.entity_id
_entity_poly.type
_entity_poly.pdbx_seq_one_letter_code
_entity_poly.pdbx_strand_id
1 'polypeptide(L)'
;MLELRRVSKRFVGVVATDDVSLEVKSGEVHALIGPNGAGKTTLISQISGTLPSDRGEIRFDGRDITRTRPYERVKLGLARSYQITSIFKRFTVLDNLALAVQARSGSSFSFWRPVSRETALTDDARSIAAEVGLHEKQNALAATLAHGEQRALEVGLALATRPKLVLLDEPLAGMGPEEAQRMIGLIDRVRSRVTVLLVEHDMDAVFRLANRISVLVNGRLIASGAPETIKADEQVRKAYLGDEVAA
;
A
#
# COMPACT_ATOMS: atom_id res chain seq x y z
N MET A 1 2.66 -15.59 -0.18
CA MET A 1 3.09 -14.34 0.49
C MET A 1 2.08 -13.89 1.56
N LEU A 2 0.93 -13.34 1.19
CA LEU A 2 -0.17 -12.97 2.10
C LEU A 2 -1.37 -13.87 1.84
N GLU A 3 -1.99 -14.38 2.91
CA GLU A 3 -3.18 -15.22 2.84
C GLU A 3 -4.19 -14.78 3.90
N LEU A 4 -5.41 -14.54 3.45
CA LEU A 4 -6.56 -14.24 4.30
C LEU A 4 -7.50 -15.45 4.25
N ARG A 5 -7.95 -15.93 5.39
CA ARG A 5 -8.88 -17.04 5.53
C ARG A 5 -10.10 -16.61 6.31
N ARG A 6 -11.23 -16.45 5.60
CA ARG A 6 -12.56 -16.11 6.17
C ARG A 6 -12.51 -14.93 7.14
N VAL A 7 -11.80 -13.86 6.74
CA VAL A 7 -11.62 -12.66 7.55
C VAL A 7 -12.91 -11.86 7.55
N SER A 8 -13.39 -11.52 8.76
CA SER A 8 -14.64 -10.78 8.94
C SER A 8 -14.47 -9.63 9.94
N LYS A 9 -15.24 -8.55 9.70
CA LYS A 9 -15.32 -7.38 10.58
C LYS A 9 -16.72 -6.81 10.58
N ARG A 10 -17.27 -6.61 11.77
CA ARG A 10 -18.55 -5.91 12.00
C ARG A 10 -18.34 -4.64 12.79
N PHE A 11 -19.02 -3.61 12.40
CA PHE A 11 -19.28 -2.43 13.22
C PHE A 11 -20.77 -2.42 13.59
N VAL A 12 -21.16 -1.59 14.55
CA VAL A 12 -22.57 -1.52 14.97
C VAL A 12 -23.49 -1.32 13.74
N GLY A 13 -24.27 -2.35 13.41
CA GLY A 13 -25.22 -2.34 12.30
C GLY A 13 -24.65 -2.60 10.90
N VAL A 14 -23.32 -2.66 10.70
CA VAL A 14 -22.71 -2.83 9.37
C VAL A 14 -21.70 -3.98 9.37
N VAL A 15 -21.80 -4.87 8.38
CA VAL A 15 -20.78 -5.88 8.08
C VAL A 15 -19.82 -5.29 7.05
N ALA A 16 -18.62 -4.91 7.49
CA ALA A 16 -17.64 -4.23 6.61
C ALA A 16 -16.79 -5.20 5.81
N THR A 17 -16.46 -6.38 6.38
CA THR A 17 -15.88 -7.53 5.68
C THR A 17 -16.60 -8.80 6.14
N ASP A 18 -16.94 -9.69 5.21
CA ASP A 18 -17.74 -10.88 5.46
C ASP A 18 -17.12 -12.10 4.77
N ASP A 19 -16.47 -12.93 5.57
CA ASP A 19 -15.86 -14.20 5.16
C ASP A 19 -14.85 -14.06 4.00
N VAL A 20 -14.06 -12.96 4.01
CA VAL A 20 -13.10 -12.64 2.95
C VAL A 20 -11.92 -13.62 2.98
N SER A 21 -11.74 -14.35 1.87
CA SER A 21 -10.57 -15.21 1.65
C SER A 21 -9.83 -14.73 0.40
N LEU A 22 -8.56 -14.36 0.56
CA LEU A 22 -7.72 -13.74 -0.47
C LEU A 22 -6.30 -14.27 -0.38
N GLU A 23 -5.68 -14.53 -1.52
CA GLU A 23 -4.27 -14.86 -1.60
C GLU A 23 -3.53 -13.83 -2.47
N VAL A 24 -2.42 -13.28 -1.96
CA VAL A 24 -1.47 -12.46 -2.71
C VAL A 24 -0.17 -13.23 -2.86
N LYS A 25 0.25 -13.48 -4.09
CA LYS A 25 1.48 -14.21 -4.39
C LYS A 25 2.70 -13.29 -4.30
N SER A 26 3.87 -13.87 -4.06
CA SER A 26 5.13 -13.11 -4.07
C SER A 26 5.43 -12.58 -5.46
N GLY A 27 5.85 -11.32 -5.56
CA GLY A 27 6.27 -10.68 -6.80
C GLY A 27 5.13 -10.23 -7.71
N GLU A 28 3.86 -10.29 -7.26
CA GLU A 28 2.74 -9.76 -8.06
C GLU A 28 2.30 -8.37 -7.59
N VAL A 29 1.70 -7.62 -8.49
CA VAL A 29 0.80 -6.52 -8.17
C VAL A 29 -0.60 -7.07 -8.14
N HIS A 30 -1.18 -7.15 -6.94
CA HIS A 30 -2.54 -7.58 -6.73
C HIS A 30 -3.43 -6.36 -6.49
N ALA A 31 -4.37 -6.08 -7.37
CA ALA A 31 -5.30 -4.99 -7.17
C ALA A 31 -6.56 -5.46 -6.42
N LEU A 32 -7.00 -4.68 -5.44
CA LEU A 32 -8.27 -4.84 -4.76
C LEU A 32 -9.18 -3.69 -5.16
N ILE A 33 -10.20 -3.99 -5.95
CA ILE A 33 -11.17 -3.01 -6.44
C ILE A 33 -12.56 -3.25 -5.86
N GLY A 34 -13.45 -2.29 -6.04
CA GLY A 34 -14.85 -2.38 -5.61
C GLY A 34 -15.45 -1.00 -5.40
N PRO A 35 -16.78 -0.88 -5.36
CA PRO A 35 -17.47 0.40 -5.18
C PRO A 35 -17.12 1.06 -3.83
N ASN A 36 -17.50 2.31 -3.67
CA ASN A 36 -17.37 3.02 -2.40
C ASN A 36 -18.19 2.30 -1.31
N GLY A 37 -17.61 2.15 -0.12
CA GLY A 37 -18.27 1.40 0.96
C GLY A 37 -18.15 -0.13 0.85
N ALA A 38 -17.49 -0.69 -0.17
CA ALA A 38 -17.33 -2.14 -0.33
C ALA A 38 -16.53 -2.83 0.79
N GLY A 39 -15.79 -2.08 1.63
CA GLY A 39 -14.98 -2.62 2.71
C GLY A 39 -13.47 -2.67 2.43
N LYS A 40 -13.00 -2.09 1.32
CA LYS A 40 -11.59 -2.10 0.90
C LYS A 40 -10.64 -1.55 1.98
N THR A 41 -10.90 -0.34 2.46
CA THR A 41 -10.08 0.31 3.51
C THR A 41 -10.14 -0.46 4.83
N THR A 42 -11.30 -1.08 5.15
CA THR A 42 -11.44 -1.96 6.31
C THR A 42 -10.52 -3.18 6.17
N LEU A 43 -10.54 -3.84 5.01
CA LEU A 43 -9.72 -5.02 4.75
C LEU A 43 -8.22 -4.67 4.81
N ILE A 44 -7.79 -3.58 4.18
CA ILE A 44 -6.41 -3.09 4.28
C ILE A 44 -6.01 -2.78 5.73
N SER A 45 -6.92 -2.21 6.52
CA SER A 45 -6.68 -1.93 7.94
C SER A 45 -6.56 -3.20 8.78
N GLN A 46 -7.30 -4.25 8.44
CA GLN A 46 -7.15 -5.58 9.05
C GLN A 46 -5.79 -6.21 8.66
N ILE A 47 -5.39 -6.14 7.38
CA ILE A 47 -4.11 -6.65 6.89
C ILE A 47 -2.93 -5.89 7.52
N SER A 48 -3.02 -4.58 7.67
CA SER A 48 -1.96 -3.77 8.31
C SER A 48 -1.93 -3.91 9.84
N GLY A 49 -3.00 -4.45 10.46
CA GLY A 49 -3.12 -4.62 11.90
C GLY A 49 -3.59 -3.38 12.66
N THR A 50 -3.95 -2.31 11.95
CA THR A 50 -4.53 -1.10 12.56
C THR A 50 -5.97 -1.31 13.02
N LEU A 51 -6.64 -2.34 12.47
CA LEU A 51 -7.97 -2.76 12.86
C LEU A 51 -7.97 -4.28 13.11
N PRO A 52 -8.39 -4.76 14.29
CA PRO A 52 -8.49 -6.20 14.54
C PRO A 52 -9.67 -6.82 13.79
N SER A 53 -9.46 -8.02 13.25
CA SER A 53 -10.52 -8.85 12.71
C SER A 53 -11.35 -9.47 13.83
N ASP A 54 -12.66 -9.63 13.62
CA ASP A 54 -13.53 -10.30 14.58
C ASP A 54 -13.46 -11.82 14.41
N ARG A 55 -13.23 -12.28 13.15
CA ARG A 55 -13.08 -13.70 12.79
C ARG A 55 -12.06 -13.86 11.67
N GLY A 56 -11.63 -15.10 11.45
CA GLY A 56 -10.70 -15.48 10.38
C GLY A 56 -9.25 -15.38 10.78
N GLU A 57 -8.39 -15.68 9.85
CA GLU A 57 -6.93 -15.75 10.03
C GLU A 57 -6.25 -14.94 8.93
N ILE A 58 -5.18 -14.22 9.29
CA ILE A 58 -4.30 -13.50 8.36
C ILE A 58 -2.90 -14.07 8.50
N ARG A 59 -2.37 -14.63 7.42
CA ARG A 59 -1.02 -15.20 7.36
C ARG A 59 -0.12 -14.37 6.44
N PHE A 60 1.11 -14.15 6.86
CA PHE A 60 2.14 -13.49 6.08
C PHE A 60 3.42 -14.32 6.10
N ASP A 61 3.94 -14.72 4.94
CA ASP A 61 5.04 -15.66 4.78
C ASP A 61 4.86 -16.96 5.62
N GLY A 62 3.64 -17.52 5.58
CA GLY A 62 3.28 -18.72 6.33
C GLY A 62 3.06 -18.52 7.84
N ARG A 63 3.38 -17.34 8.39
CA ARG A 63 3.21 -17.00 9.81
C ARG A 63 1.84 -16.39 10.04
N ASP A 64 1.13 -16.83 11.07
CA ASP A 64 -0.09 -16.17 11.55
C ASP A 64 0.26 -14.80 12.16
N ILE A 65 -0.31 -13.74 11.58
CA ILE A 65 -0.15 -12.35 12.02
C ILE A 65 -1.48 -11.74 12.49
N THR A 66 -2.54 -12.53 12.64
CA THR A 66 -3.91 -12.05 12.93
C THR A 66 -3.95 -11.09 14.12
N ARG A 67 -3.21 -11.41 15.20
CA ARG A 67 -3.13 -10.60 16.42
C ARG A 67 -1.83 -9.80 16.56
N THR A 68 -0.99 -9.82 15.53
CA THR A 68 0.30 -9.11 15.55
C THR A 68 0.07 -7.61 15.40
N ARG A 69 0.77 -6.80 16.20
CA ARG A 69 0.66 -5.32 16.18
C ARG A 69 1.22 -4.72 14.88
N PRO A 70 0.76 -3.54 14.44
CA PRO A 70 1.20 -2.93 13.19
C PRO A 70 2.73 -2.82 13.05
N TYR A 71 3.42 -2.31 14.08
CA TYR A 71 4.87 -2.14 14.04
C TYR A 71 5.65 -3.47 13.95
N GLU A 72 5.08 -4.56 14.47
CA GLU A 72 5.66 -5.89 14.34
C GLU A 72 5.47 -6.43 12.92
N ARG A 73 4.31 -6.15 12.27
CA ARG A 73 4.08 -6.50 10.86
C ARG A 73 5.08 -5.79 9.95
N VAL A 74 5.40 -4.52 10.24
CA VAL A 74 6.45 -3.78 9.50
C VAL A 74 7.80 -4.49 9.65
N LYS A 75 8.18 -4.92 10.85
CA LYS A 75 9.41 -5.70 11.10
C LYS A 75 9.44 -7.03 10.35
N LEU A 76 8.29 -7.64 10.09
CA LEU A 76 8.17 -8.86 9.28
C LEU A 76 8.27 -8.58 7.76
N GLY A 77 8.18 -7.30 7.35
CA GLY A 77 8.26 -6.88 5.97
C GLY A 77 6.91 -6.53 5.32
N LEU A 78 5.85 -6.28 6.11
CA LEU A 78 4.57 -5.80 5.61
C LEU A 78 4.43 -4.32 5.91
N ALA A 79 4.59 -3.45 4.91
CA ALA A 79 4.45 -2.01 5.04
C ALA A 79 3.14 -1.50 4.44
N ARG A 80 2.67 -0.33 4.88
CA ARG A 80 1.51 0.37 4.31
C ARG A 80 1.85 1.83 4.08
N SER A 81 1.50 2.37 2.90
CA SER A 81 1.36 3.81 2.72
C SER A 81 0.01 4.24 3.29
N TYR A 82 -0.01 5.27 4.13
CA TYR A 82 -1.24 5.74 4.76
C TYR A 82 -1.90 6.83 3.92
N GLN A 83 -3.23 6.80 3.84
CA GLN A 83 -4.06 7.78 3.13
C GLN A 83 -4.01 9.18 3.77
N ILE A 84 -3.71 9.26 5.07
CA ILE A 84 -3.47 10.53 5.79
C ILE A 84 -1.96 10.74 5.83
N THR A 85 -1.50 11.86 5.30
CA THR A 85 -0.08 12.27 5.19
C THR A 85 0.67 12.01 6.50
N SER A 86 1.39 10.88 6.57
CA SER A 86 2.24 10.51 7.71
C SER A 86 3.65 11.09 7.60
N ILE A 87 3.82 12.17 6.78
CA ILE A 87 5.09 12.86 6.60
C ILE A 87 5.30 13.91 7.68
N PHE A 88 6.53 14.05 8.14
CA PHE A 88 6.93 15.16 9.01
C PHE A 88 7.09 16.41 8.18
N LYS A 89 6.04 17.23 8.08
CA LYS A 89 5.97 18.41 7.19
C LYS A 89 7.08 19.43 7.40
N ARG A 90 7.60 19.56 8.63
CA ARG A 90 8.69 20.48 9.00
C ARG A 90 10.09 19.92 8.74
N PHE A 91 10.18 18.67 8.30
CA PHE A 91 11.44 18.01 7.96
C PHE A 91 11.64 18.04 6.44
N THR A 92 12.88 17.92 6.00
CA THR A 92 13.19 17.76 4.59
C THR A 92 12.73 16.38 4.09
N VAL A 93 12.67 16.21 2.78
CA VAL A 93 12.45 14.89 2.16
C VAL A 93 13.49 13.89 2.68
N LEU A 94 14.76 14.29 2.69
CA LEU A 94 15.87 13.45 3.13
C LEU A 94 15.74 13.05 4.60
N ASP A 95 15.38 13.99 5.50
CA ASP A 95 15.21 13.72 6.92
C ASP A 95 14.05 12.75 7.17
N ASN A 96 12.93 12.91 6.45
CA ASN A 96 11.80 12.00 6.52
C ASN A 96 12.24 10.57 6.18
N LEU A 97 12.94 10.39 5.06
CA LEU A 97 13.41 9.08 4.60
C LEU A 97 14.47 8.51 5.54
N ALA A 98 15.41 9.33 6.03
CA ALA A 98 16.45 8.91 6.96
C ALA A 98 15.86 8.38 8.27
N LEU A 99 14.80 9.01 8.80
CA LEU A 99 14.08 8.51 9.98
C LEU A 99 13.47 7.12 9.74
N ALA A 100 12.87 6.89 8.57
CA ALA A 100 12.30 5.59 8.22
C ALA A 100 13.37 4.51 8.07
N VAL A 101 14.52 4.84 7.45
CA VAL A 101 15.69 3.97 7.36
C VAL A 101 16.24 3.63 8.75
N GLN A 102 16.35 4.64 9.63
CA GLN A 102 16.82 4.47 11.00
C GLN A 102 15.89 3.56 11.82
N ALA A 103 14.56 3.74 11.69
CA ALA A 103 13.57 2.91 12.37
C ALA A 103 13.73 1.41 12.03
N ARG A 104 14.08 1.10 10.78
CA ARG A 104 14.38 -0.26 10.33
C ARG A 104 15.63 -0.82 11.00
N SER A 105 16.68 -0.02 11.18
CA SER A 105 17.98 -0.48 11.71
C SER A 105 17.95 -0.88 13.18
N GLY A 106 16.83 -0.62 13.89
CA GLY A 106 16.70 -0.89 15.34
C GLY A 106 17.58 0.00 16.22
N SER A 107 18.24 1.00 15.63
CA SER A 107 19.23 1.87 16.27
C SER A 107 18.61 3.14 16.92
N SER A 108 17.32 3.13 17.21
CA SER A 108 16.56 4.32 17.65
C SER A 108 17.05 4.97 18.95
N PHE A 109 17.96 4.35 19.72
CA PHE A 109 18.44 4.85 21.01
C PHE A 109 19.98 4.85 21.17
N SER A 110 20.73 4.75 20.08
CA SER A 110 22.20 4.71 20.18
C SER A 110 22.80 6.12 20.05
N PHE A 111 22.77 6.91 21.11
CA PHE A 111 23.43 8.23 21.20
C PHE A 111 24.98 8.20 21.14
N TRP A 112 25.58 7.02 21.05
CA TRP A 112 27.03 6.81 21.19
C TRP A 112 27.70 6.19 19.96
N ARG A 113 27.10 6.29 18.78
CA ARG A 113 27.68 5.69 17.57
C ARG A 113 28.34 6.70 16.64
N PRO A 114 29.51 6.33 16.03
CA PRO A 114 30.31 7.25 15.21
C PRO A 114 29.55 7.72 13.94
N VAL A 115 29.89 8.93 13.48
CA VAL A 115 29.42 9.63 12.26
C VAL A 115 29.43 8.77 10.98
N SER A 116 30.28 7.74 10.89
CA SER A 116 30.35 6.81 9.75
C SER A 116 29.06 6.01 9.49
N ARG A 117 28.18 5.87 10.49
CA ARG A 117 26.86 5.24 10.33
C ARG A 117 25.78 6.19 9.85
N GLU A 118 25.94 7.48 10.12
CA GLU A 118 25.03 8.51 9.61
C GLU A 118 25.15 8.62 8.08
N THR A 119 26.35 8.44 7.53
CA THR A 119 26.56 8.44 6.08
C THR A 119 25.79 7.32 5.39
N ALA A 120 25.86 6.09 5.91
CA ALA A 120 25.15 4.95 5.32
C ALA A 120 23.62 5.09 5.38
N LEU A 121 23.07 5.65 6.48
CA LEU A 121 21.63 5.93 6.59
C LEU A 121 21.20 7.01 5.61
N THR A 122 22.04 8.04 5.44
CA THR A 122 21.78 9.14 4.51
C THR A 122 21.89 8.68 3.06
N ASP A 123 22.82 7.79 2.74
CA ASP A 123 22.99 7.23 1.38
C ASP A 123 21.82 6.32 1.00
N ASP A 124 21.34 5.47 1.93
CA ASP A 124 20.09 4.71 1.76
C ASP A 124 18.90 5.67 1.51
N ALA A 125 18.77 6.73 2.30
CA ALA A 125 17.70 7.71 2.16
C ALA A 125 17.77 8.45 0.81
N ARG A 126 18.97 8.82 0.34
CA ARG A 126 19.19 9.44 -0.99
C ARG A 126 18.80 8.51 -2.13
N SER A 127 19.17 7.23 -2.00
CA SER A 127 18.80 6.20 -2.98
C SER A 127 17.27 6.08 -3.10
N ILE A 128 16.55 6.09 -1.97
CA ILE A 128 15.09 6.06 -1.95
C ILE A 128 14.51 7.36 -2.53
N ALA A 129 15.07 8.53 -2.18
CA ALA A 129 14.65 9.79 -2.77
C ALA A 129 14.75 9.79 -4.30
N ALA A 130 15.84 9.24 -4.84
CA ALA A 130 16.02 9.08 -6.28
C ALA A 130 14.99 8.10 -6.87
N GLU A 131 14.72 6.99 -6.20
CA GLU A 131 13.76 5.98 -6.63
C GLU A 131 12.35 6.53 -6.74
N VAL A 132 11.92 7.34 -5.75
CA VAL A 132 10.58 7.95 -5.76
C VAL A 132 10.51 9.25 -6.55
N GLY A 133 11.61 9.64 -7.24
CA GLY A 133 11.66 10.82 -8.11
C GLY A 133 11.78 12.16 -7.36
N LEU A 134 12.29 12.14 -6.11
CA LEU A 134 12.44 13.32 -5.27
C LEU A 134 13.90 13.72 -5.04
N HIS A 135 14.84 13.20 -5.84
CA HIS A 135 16.28 13.48 -5.68
C HIS A 135 16.60 14.99 -5.69
N GLU A 136 16.07 15.72 -6.68
CA GLU A 136 16.29 17.17 -6.81
C GLU A 136 15.68 17.98 -5.65
N LYS A 137 14.68 17.39 -4.97
CA LYS A 137 13.94 18.00 -3.86
C LYS A 137 14.31 17.41 -2.49
N GLN A 138 15.41 16.67 -2.40
CA GLN A 138 15.81 15.99 -1.15
C GLN A 138 16.00 16.94 0.03
N ASN A 139 16.40 18.18 -0.20
CA ASN A 139 16.59 19.21 0.81
C ASN A 139 15.38 20.14 0.99
N ALA A 140 14.32 19.97 0.20
CA ALA A 140 13.09 20.74 0.34
C ALA A 140 12.31 20.26 1.57
N LEU A 141 11.62 21.19 2.24
CA LEU A 141 10.68 20.84 3.31
C LEU A 141 9.51 20.03 2.73
N ALA A 142 9.11 18.97 3.39
CA ALA A 142 8.00 18.14 2.94
C ALA A 142 6.66 18.91 2.82
N ALA A 143 6.51 20.00 3.60
CA ALA A 143 5.36 20.91 3.51
C ALA A 143 5.28 21.67 2.18
N THR A 144 6.39 21.85 1.46
CA THR A 144 6.47 22.64 0.22
C THR A 144 6.31 21.77 -1.04
N LEU A 145 6.20 20.47 -0.88
CA LEU A 145 6.00 19.54 -1.98
C LEU A 145 4.59 19.65 -2.55
N ALA A 146 4.45 19.48 -3.87
CA ALA A 146 3.17 19.29 -4.51
C ALA A 146 2.49 17.99 -4.00
N HIS A 147 1.17 17.89 -4.19
CA HIS A 147 0.39 16.75 -3.65
C HIS A 147 0.94 15.39 -4.13
N GLY A 148 1.20 15.23 -5.42
CA GLY A 148 1.77 14.01 -5.97
C GLY A 148 3.17 13.68 -5.44
N GLU A 149 3.99 14.73 -5.14
CA GLU A 149 5.30 14.55 -4.54
C GLU A 149 5.23 14.12 -3.07
N GLN A 150 4.24 14.63 -2.32
CA GLN A 150 3.99 14.17 -0.95
C GLN A 150 3.59 12.69 -0.95
N ARG A 151 2.74 12.26 -1.89
CA ARG A 151 2.38 10.85 -2.07
C ARG A 151 3.58 9.98 -2.47
N ALA A 152 4.46 10.48 -3.35
CA ALA A 152 5.70 9.78 -3.69
C ALA A 152 6.61 9.62 -2.46
N LEU A 153 6.69 10.65 -1.59
CA LEU A 153 7.42 10.57 -0.34
C LEU A 153 6.81 9.52 0.60
N GLU A 154 5.48 9.42 0.71
CA GLU A 154 4.80 8.39 1.52
C GLU A 154 5.13 6.96 1.04
N VAL A 155 5.12 6.74 -0.27
CA VAL A 155 5.58 5.47 -0.86
C VAL A 155 7.05 5.25 -0.50
N GLY A 156 7.90 6.28 -0.58
CA GLY A 156 9.30 6.23 -0.18
C GLY A 156 9.50 5.82 1.28
N LEU A 157 8.69 6.35 2.19
CA LEU A 157 8.72 5.97 3.61
C LEU A 157 8.40 4.48 3.82
N ALA A 158 7.40 3.97 3.09
CA ALA A 158 7.09 2.53 3.12
C ALA A 158 8.26 1.70 2.56
N LEU A 159 8.85 2.10 1.44
CA LEU A 159 10.00 1.42 0.81
C LEU A 159 11.26 1.46 1.67
N ALA A 160 11.47 2.53 2.46
CA ALA A 160 12.59 2.68 3.38
C ALA A 160 12.65 1.56 4.45
N THR A 161 11.51 0.94 4.75
CA THR A 161 11.46 -0.23 5.64
C THR A 161 11.96 -1.53 4.97
N ARG A 162 12.31 -1.51 3.67
CA ARG A 162 12.65 -2.67 2.82
C ARG A 162 11.59 -3.77 2.93
N PRO A 163 10.34 -3.47 2.56
CA PRO A 163 9.25 -4.41 2.73
C PRO A 163 9.33 -5.56 1.71
N LYS A 164 8.73 -6.70 2.07
CA LYS A 164 8.41 -7.79 1.15
C LYS A 164 7.08 -7.56 0.44
N LEU A 165 6.15 -6.92 1.15
CA LEU A 165 4.82 -6.53 0.67
C LEU A 165 4.52 -5.10 1.08
N VAL A 166 4.10 -4.28 0.12
CA VAL A 166 3.59 -2.93 0.37
C VAL A 166 2.09 -2.85 0.07
N LEU A 167 1.35 -2.27 1.00
CA LEU A 167 -0.07 -1.95 0.83
C LEU A 167 -0.17 -0.50 0.38
N LEU A 168 -0.67 -0.26 -0.82
CA LEU A 168 -0.92 1.07 -1.38
C LEU A 168 -2.44 1.32 -1.41
N ASP A 169 -2.88 2.32 -0.64
CA ASP A 169 -4.31 2.64 -0.47
C ASP A 169 -4.62 3.95 -1.21
N GLU A 170 -5.20 3.83 -2.39
CA GLU A 170 -5.55 4.91 -3.32
C GLU A 170 -4.37 5.88 -3.58
N PRO A 171 -3.21 5.37 -4.04
CA PRO A 171 -2.04 6.22 -4.24
C PRO A 171 -2.23 7.30 -5.31
N LEU A 172 -3.19 7.15 -6.23
CA LEU A 172 -3.49 8.11 -7.31
C LEU A 172 -4.54 9.16 -6.91
N ALA A 173 -5.16 9.03 -5.73
CA ALA A 173 -6.26 9.91 -5.34
C ALA A 173 -5.85 11.40 -5.32
N GLY A 174 -6.65 12.24 -6.00
CA GLY A 174 -6.43 13.69 -6.06
C GLY A 174 -5.28 14.16 -6.95
N MET A 175 -4.68 13.27 -7.75
CA MET A 175 -3.62 13.60 -8.69
C MET A 175 -4.16 14.07 -10.04
N GLY A 176 -3.45 15.04 -10.64
CA GLY A 176 -3.63 15.34 -12.06
C GLY A 176 -3.02 14.23 -12.95
N PRO A 177 -3.36 14.23 -14.27
CA PRO A 177 -2.93 13.15 -15.18
C PRO A 177 -1.41 12.91 -15.21
N GLU A 178 -0.61 13.97 -15.21
CA GLU A 178 0.85 13.85 -15.21
C GLU A 178 1.41 13.27 -13.91
N GLU A 179 0.84 13.66 -12.76
CA GLU A 179 1.24 13.12 -11.45
C GLU A 179 0.86 11.65 -11.34
N ALA A 180 -0.35 11.28 -11.80
CA ALA A 180 -0.80 9.90 -11.85
C ALA A 180 0.13 9.03 -12.71
N GLN A 181 0.53 9.49 -13.91
CA GLN A 181 1.48 8.76 -14.75
C GLN A 181 2.84 8.58 -14.08
N ARG A 182 3.35 9.59 -13.34
CA ARG A 182 4.59 9.47 -12.57
C ARG A 182 4.47 8.41 -11.45
N MET A 183 3.34 8.41 -10.73
CA MET A 183 3.07 7.42 -9.67
C MET A 183 2.91 6.01 -10.25
N ILE A 184 2.19 5.83 -11.35
CA ILE A 184 2.10 4.55 -12.07
C ILE A 184 3.50 4.05 -12.47
N GLY A 185 4.34 4.93 -13.02
CA GLY A 185 5.73 4.61 -13.34
C GLY A 185 6.58 4.24 -12.12
N LEU A 186 6.33 4.85 -10.97
CA LEU A 186 6.97 4.48 -9.70
C LEU A 186 6.55 3.07 -9.26
N ILE A 187 5.25 2.77 -9.24
CA ILE A 187 4.72 1.45 -8.86
C ILE A 187 5.28 0.37 -9.80
N ASP A 188 5.35 0.65 -11.11
CA ASP A 188 5.87 -0.28 -12.11
C ASP A 188 7.37 -0.59 -11.89
N ARG A 189 8.18 0.38 -11.49
CA ARG A 189 9.57 0.15 -11.10
C ARG A 189 9.70 -0.69 -9.83
N VAL A 190 8.90 -0.40 -8.82
CA VAL A 190 8.97 -1.02 -7.49
C VAL A 190 8.52 -2.49 -7.53
N ARG A 191 7.52 -2.84 -8.38
CA ARG A 191 6.96 -4.20 -8.48
C ARG A 191 7.99 -5.29 -8.83
N SER A 192 9.12 -4.92 -9.41
CA SER A 192 10.19 -5.88 -9.76
C SER A 192 10.86 -6.53 -8.55
N ARG A 193 10.73 -5.93 -7.36
CA ARG A 193 11.41 -6.37 -6.13
C ARG A 193 10.53 -6.40 -4.88
N VAL A 194 9.33 -5.82 -4.94
CA VAL A 194 8.38 -5.78 -3.81
C VAL A 194 7.02 -6.22 -4.29
N THR A 195 6.36 -7.09 -3.54
CA THR A 195 4.96 -7.45 -3.80
C THR A 195 4.08 -6.25 -3.46
N VAL A 196 3.07 -5.96 -4.27
CA VAL A 196 2.18 -4.82 -4.08
C VAL A 196 0.75 -5.30 -3.94
N LEU A 197 0.08 -4.91 -2.85
CA LEU A 197 -1.39 -4.95 -2.78
C LEU A 197 -1.90 -3.51 -2.96
N LEU A 198 -2.53 -3.27 -4.10
CA LEU A 198 -2.98 -1.97 -4.57
C LEU A 198 -4.49 -1.84 -4.41
N VAL A 199 -4.95 -0.87 -3.64
CA VAL A 199 -6.37 -0.45 -3.66
C VAL A 199 -6.47 0.76 -4.57
N GLU A 200 -7.25 0.68 -5.62
CA GLU A 200 -7.46 1.76 -6.58
C GLU A 200 -8.87 1.70 -7.18
N HIS A 201 -9.34 2.84 -7.66
CA HIS A 201 -10.57 2.99 -8.40
C HIS A 201 -10.34 3.48 -9.84
N ASP A 202 -9.13 3.93 -10.17
CA ASP A 202 -8.71 4.22 -11.55
C ASP A 202 -8.46 2.90 -12.29
N MET A 203 -9.42 2.53 -13.13
CA MET A 203 -9.40 1.24 -13.84
C MET A 203 -8.28 1.16 -14.86
N ASP A 204 -7.89 2.26 -15.48
CA ASP A 204 -6.78 2.28 -16.44
C ASP A 204 -5.46 1.95 -15.75
N ALA A 205 -5.23 2.56 -14.58
CA ALA A 205 -4.08 2.24 -13.74
C ALA A 205 -4.11 0.79 -13.25
N VAL A 206 -5.28 0.31 -12.80
CA VAL A 206 -5.46 -1.08 -12.33
C VAL A 206 -5.13 -2.06 -13.44
N PHE A 207 -5.72 -1.93 -14.63
CA PHE A 207 -5.48 -2.84 -15.76
C PHE A 207 -4.04 -2.78 -16.28
N ARG A 208 -3.38 -1.64 -16.16
CA ARG A 208 -1.97 -1.49 -16.57
C ARG A 208 -1.00 -2.14 -15.58
N LEU A 209 -1.27 -2.06 -14.28
CA LEU A 209 -0.32 -2.46 -13.24
C LEU A 209 -0.55 -3.88 -12.72
N ALA A 210 -1.81 -4.32 -12.61
CA ALA A 210 -2.14 -5.53 -11.88
C ALA A 210 -1.81 -6.81 -12.64
N ASN A 211 -1.25 -7.79 -11.94
CA ASN A 211 -1.14 -9.17 -12.41
C ASN A 211 -2.42 -9.96 -12.06
N ARG A 212 -3.07 -9.57 -10.97
CA ARG A 212 -4.32 -10.16 -10.48
C ARG A 212 -5.20 -9.06 -9.91
N ILE A 213 -6.50 -9.20 -10.10
CA ILE A 213 -7.51 -8.29 -9.56
C ILE A 213 -8.49 -9.10 -8.73
N SER A 214 -8.81 -8.59 -7.54
CA SER A 214 -9.91 -9.09 -6.70
C SER A 214 -10.97 -8.01 -6.53
N VAL A 215 -12.22 -8.39 -6.66
CA VAL A 215 -13.36 -7.48 -6.61
C VAL A 215 -14.13 -7.68 -5.31
N LEU A 216 -14.19 -6.63 -4.50
CA LEU A 216 -14.89 -6.60 -3.22
C LEU A 216 -16.21 -5.82 -3.37
N VAL A 217 -17.32 -6.43 -2.97
CA VAL A 217 -18.65 -5.82 -2.98
C VAL A 217 -19.37 -6.18 -1.70
N ASN A 218 -19.89 -5.19 -0.98
CA ASN A 218 -20.61 -5.39 0.28
C ASN A 218 -19.85 -6.29 1.28
N GLY A 219 -18.54 -6.10 1.39
CA GLY A 219 -17.69 -6.85 2.29
C GLY A 219 -17.31 -8.25 1.82
N ARG A 220 -17.72 -8.70 0.64
CA ARG A 220 -17.44 -10.03 0.09
C ARG A 220 -16.63 -9.96 -1.19
N LEU A 221 -15.72 -10.91 -1.38
CA LEU A 221 -15.08 -11.11 -2.68
C LEU A 221 -16.07 -11.81 -3.63
N ILE A 222 -16.36 -11.15 -4.75
CA ILE A 222 -17.25 -11.71 -5.79
C ILE A 222 -16.47 -12.32 -6.95
N ALA A 223 -15.27 -11.84 -7.22
CA ALA A 223 -14.39 -12.36 -8.27
C ALA A 223 -12.92 -12.16 -7.91
N SER A 224 -12.04 -13.03 -8.42
CA SER A 224 -10.59 -12.87 -8.36
C SER A 224 -9.94 -13.58 -9.54
N GLY A 225 -9.13 -12.87 -10.33
CA GLY A 225 -8.53 -13.43 -11.54
C GLY A 225 -7.54 -12.50 -12.23
N ALA A 226 -7.06 -12.90 -13.39
CA ALA A 226 -6.28 -12.04 -14.28
C ALA A 226 -7.13 -10.85 -14.75
N PRO A 227 -6.52 -9.71 -15.10
CA PRO A 227 -7.23 -8.50 -15.54
C PRO A 227 -8.26 -8.78 -16.64
N GLU A 228 -7.90 -9.57 -17.65
CA GLU A 228 -8.79 -9.91 -18.77
C GLU A 228 -10.02 -10.73 -18.33
N THR A 229 -9.83 -11.64 -17.37
CA THR A 229 -10.92 -12.43 -16.79
C THR A 229 -11.90 -11.54 -16.04
N ILE A 230 -11.38 -10.60 -15.23
CA ILE A 230 -12.21 -9.67 -14.45
C ILE A 230 -12.97 -8.70 -15.35
N LYS A 231 -12.34 -8.23 -16.42
CA LYS A 231 -12.98 -7.34 -17.41
C LYS A 231 -14.16 -8.01 -18.14
N ALA A 232 -14.08 -9.33 -18.36
CA ALA A 232 -15.11 -10.11 -19.03
C ALA A 232 -16.22 -10.61 -18.07
N ASP A 233 -16.03 -10.52 -16.75
CA ASP A 233 -16.95 -11.06 -15.76
C ASP A 233 -18.24 -10.24 -15.66
N GLU A 234 -19.38 -10.88 -15.92
CA GLU A 234 -20.70 -10.23 -15.88
C GLU A 234 -21.09 -9.74 -14.48
N GLN A 235 -20.72 -10.47 -13.41
CA GLN A 235 -21.04 -10.07 -12.05
C GLN A 235 -20.26 -8.80 -11.68
N VAL A 236 -18.99 -8.71 -12.09
CA VAL A 236 -18.16 -7.54 -11.92
C VAL A 236 -18.73 -6.36 -12.71
N ARG A 237 -19.11 -6.57 -13.96
CA ARG A 237 -19.71 -5.53 -14.80
C ARG A 237 -21.01 -4.99 -14.19
N LYS A 238 -21.88 -5.86 -13.68
CA LYS A 238 -23.14 -5.43 -13.02
C LYS A 238 -22.88 -4.71 -11.69
N ALA A 239 -21.90 -5.13 -10.91
CA ALA A 239 -21.65 -4.60 -9.57
C ALA A 239 -20.80 -3.33 -9.58
N TYR A 240 -19.96 -3.14 -10.60
CA TYR A 240 -18.95 -2.09 -10.63
C TYR A 240 -19.07 -1.15 -11.83
N LEU A 241 -19.47 -1.66 -13.00
CA LEU A 241 -19.60 -0.91 -14.24
C LEU A 241 -21.07 -0.70 -14.65
N GLY A 242 -22.02 -1.12 -13.81
CA GLY A 242 -23.41 -1.32 -14.15
C GLY A 242 -24.23 -0.09 -14.48
N ASP A 243 -23.73 1.14 -14.27
CA ASP A 243 -24.47 2.36 -14.58
C ASP A 243 -23.83 3.22 -15.69
N GLU A 244 -22.62 2.94 -16.12
CA GLU A 244 -21.92 3.75 -17.14
C GLU A 244 -21.91 3.15 -18.57
N VAL A 245 -22.38 1.91 -18.75
CA VAL A 245 -22.34 1.23 -20.08
C VAL A 245 -23.72 1.07 -20.71
N ALA A 246 -24.73 1.71 -20.13
CA ALA A 246 -26.10 1.76 -20.69
C ALA A 246 -26.46 3.12 -21.32
N ALA A 247 -25.47 3.92 -21.70
CA ALA A 247 -25.67 5.17 -22.44
C ALA A 247 -24.90 5.18 -23.74
#